data_aceee761a108390aa8aa23315c7d35c6
#
_entry.id   aceee761a108390aa8aa23315c7d35c6
#
_cell.length_a   1.000
_cell.length_b   1.000
_cell.length_c   1.000
_cell.angle_alpha   90.00
_cell.angle_beta   90.00
_cell.angle_gamma   90.00
#
_symmetry.space_group_name_H-M   'P 1'
#
loop_
_entity.id
_entity.type
_entity.pdbx_description
1 polymer ?
#
loop_
_entity_poly.entity_id
_entity_poly.type
_entity_poly.pdbx_seq_one_letter_code
_entity_poly.pdbx_strand_id
1 'polypeptide(L)'
;MQPRIFHYDRLVKSEDLNHHGTLFAGRSAEWFVEAGFIAAASALPAKNIVCVKIHGLTFTQPVEAGEIACFESKIIKTGKTSLTVYVRLRVQEEEAPTLEGFITFVNVDELGRAQPHGLKLVLTSEEDIKLHQIALELD
;
A
#
# COMPACT_ATOMS: atom_id res chain seq x y z
N MET A 1 -17.11 -4.83 -6.09
CA MET A 1 -15.84 -5.58 -6.28
C MET A 1 -15.34 -6.10 -4.96
N GLN A 2 -14.56 -7.16 -4.97
CA GLN A 2 -13.94 -7.69 -3.75
C GLN A 2 -12.49 -7.24 -3.67
N PRO A 3 -11.91 -7.11 -2.46
CA PRO A 3 -10.47 -6.85 -2.34
C PRO A 3 -9.67 -7.95 -3.03
N ARG A 4 -8.67 -7.56 -3.77
CA ARG A 4 -7.78 -8.46 -4.48
C ARG A 4 -6.34 -8.14 -4.07
N ILE A 5 -5.54 -9.17 -3.81
CA ILE A 5 -4.15 -9.00 -3.39
C ILE A 5 -3.26 -8.83 -4.62
N PHE A 6 -2.42 -7.79 -4.59
CA PHE A 6 -1.38 -7.54 -5.58
C PHE A 6 -0.03 -7.74 -4.92
N HIS A 7 0.92 -8.24 -5.67
CA HIS A 7 2.26 -8.53 -5.19
C HIS A 7 3.28 -7.61 -5.87
N TYR A 8 4.25 -7.14 -5.10
CA TYR A 8 5.32 -6.28 -5.57
C TYR A 8 6.60 -6.67 -4.85
N ASP A 9 7.37 -7.56 -5.46
CA ASP A 9 8.57 -8.13 -4.84
C ASP A 9 9.82 -7.40 -5.31
N ARG A 10 10.72 -7.07 -4.37
CA ARG A 10 11.96 -6.36 -4.66
C ARG A 10 13.15 -7.06 -4.02
N LEU A 11 14.18 -7.28 -4.81
CA LEU A 11 15.47 -7.74 -4.29
C LEU A 11 16.19 -6.54 -3.66
N VAL A 12 16.64 -6.68 -2.41
CA VAL A 12 17.39 -5.62 -1.74
C VAL A 12 18.85 -5.69 -2.20
N LYS A 13 19.30 -4.65 -2.89
CA LYS A 13 20.65 -4.55 -3.46
C LYS A 13 21.47 -3.52 -2.71
N SER A 14 22.79 -3.49 -2.95
CA SER A 14 23.69 -2.54 -2.28
C SER A 14 23.26 -1.08 -2.47
N GLU A 15 22.69 -0.73 -3.62
CA GLU A 15 22.21 0.62 -3.90
C GLU A 15 20.98 1.01 -3.08
N ASP A 16 20.32 0.05 -2.44
CA ASP A 16 19.13 0.26 -1.63
C ASP A 16 19.44 0.43 -0.14
N LEU A 17 20.72 0.34 0.23
CA LEU A 17 21.12 0.31 1.63
C LEU A 17 21.42 1.71 2.20
N ASN A 18 21.20 1.83 3.50
CA ASN A 18 21.57 3.01 4.27
C ASN A 18 23.02 2.88 4.77
N HIS A 19 23.45 3.85 5.61
CA HIS A 19 24.81 3.87 6.17
C HIS A 19 25.08 2.74 7.17
N HIS A 20 24.05 2.04 7.65
CA HIS A 20 24.19 0.87 8.52
C HIS A 20 24.29 -0.44 7.72
N GLY A 21 24.17 -0.39 6.40
CA GLY A 21 24.19 -1.59 5.56
C GLY A 21 22.87 -2.34 5.52
N THR A 22 21.78 -1.71 5.92
CA THR A 22 20.43 -2.29 5.82
C THR A 22 19.57 -1.44 4.91
N LEU A 23 18.40 -1.97 4.50
CA LEU A 23 17.50 -1.27 3.58
C LEU A 23 17.18 0.14 4.10
N PHE A 24 17.43 1.13 3.26
CA PHE A 24 17.13 2.52 3.59
C PHE A 24 15.62 2.71 3.74
N ALA A 25 15.21 3.33 4.86
CA ALA A 25 13.79 3.56 5.16
C ALA A 25 13.06 4.31 4.04
N GLY A 26 13.72 5.30 3.44
CA GLY A 26 13.15 6.04 2.33
C GLY A 26 12.89 5.17 1.10
N ARG A 27 13.76 4.20 0.84
CA ARG A 27 13.56 3.25 -0.25
C ARG A 27 12.39 2.30 0.05
N SER A 28 12.30 1.84 1.28
CA SER A 28 11.18 1.01 1.74
C SER A 28 9.86 1.76 1.60
N ALA A 29 9.83 3.03 1.99
CA ALA A 29 8.65 3.88 1.85
C ALA A 29 8.26 4.09 0.38
N GLU A 30 9.24 4.28 -0.50
CA GLU A 30 9.00 4.40 -1.94
C GLU A 30 8.33 3.15 -2.49
N TRP A 31 8.87 1.97 -2.17
CA TRP A 31 8.30 0.70 -2.60
C TRP A 31 6.91 0.46 -2.01
N PHE A 32 6.71 0.88 -0.76
CA PHE A 32 5.42 0.80 -0.09
C PHE A 32 4.35 1.58 -0.85
N VAL A 33 4.66 2.80 -1.26
CA VAL A 33 3.72 3.64 -2.03
C VAL A 33 3.49 3.05 -3.42
N GLU A 34 4.53 2.56 -4.07
CA GLU A 34 4.40 1.93 -5.38
C GLU A 34 3.50 0.69 -5.32
N ALA A 35 3.67 -0.13 -4.29
CA ALA A 35 2.82 -1.30 -4.09
C ALA A 35 1.35 -0.91 -3.90
N GLY A 36 1.09 0.14 -3.12
CA GLY A 36 -0.26 0.66 -2.93
C GLY A 36 -0.85 1.23 -4.22
N PHE A 37 -0.05 1.93 -4.98
CA PHE A 37 -0.48 2.49 -6.26
C PHE A 37 -0.89 1.39 -7.26
N ILE A 38 -0.19 0.26 -7.26
CA ILE A 38 -0.53 -0.87 -8.13
C ILE A 38 -1.96 -1.35 -7.85
N ALA A 39 -2.34 -1.48 -6.57
CA ALA A 39 -3.69 -1.87 -6.21
C ALA A 39 -4.72 -0.82 -6.67
N ALA A 40 -4.45 0.45 -6.43
CA ALA A 40 -5.35 1.53 -6.85
C ALA A 40 -5.49 1.57 -8.38
N ALA A 41 -4.39 1.38 -9.11
CA ALA A 41 -4.37 1.41 -10.58
C ALA A 41 -5.10 0.23 -11.20
N SER A 42 -5.39 -0.82 -10.43
CA SER A 42 -6.20 -1.94 -10.91
C SER A 42 -7.67 -1.55 -11.07
N ALA A 43 -8.13 -0.55 -10.33
CA ALA A 43 -9.54 -0.14 -10.29
C ALA A 43 -9.82 1.16 -11.04
N LEU A 44 -8.83 2.03 -11.18
CA LEU A 44 -8.97 3.35 -11.79
C LEU A 44 -7.81 3.61 -12.75
N PRO A 45 -8.00 4.46 -13.77
CA PRO A 45 -6.88 4.84 -14.64
C PRO A 45 -5.76 5.49 -13.83
N ALA A 46 -4.54 5.08 -14.07
CA ALA A 46 -3.37 5.57 -13.32
C ALA A 46 -3.25 7.10 -13.35
N LYS A 47 -3.57 7.72 -14.50
CA LYS A 47 -3.50 9.18 -14.66
C LYS A 47 -4.49 9.94 -13.76
N ASN A 48 -5.52 9.26 -13.24
CA ASN A 48 -6.55 9.86 -12.39
C ASN A 48 -6.29 9.63 -10.90
N ILE A 49 -5.19 9.00 -10.54
CA ILE A 49 -4.91 8.61 -9.16
C ILE A 49 -3.83 9.49 -8.56
N VAL A 50 -4.15 10.11 -7.42
CA VAL A 50 -3.20 10.93 -6.66
C VAL A 50 -3.11 10.38 -5.25
N CYS A 51 -1.88 10.18 -4.75
CA CYS A 51 -1.65 9.81 -3.36
C CYS A 51 -1.82 11.06 -2.50
N VAL A 52 -2.76 11.03 -1.57
CA VAL A 52 -3.02 12.19 -0.72
C VAL A 52 -2.56 12.00 0.73
N LYS A 53 -2.42 10.75 1.19
CA LYS A 53 -1.98 10.52 2.56
C LYS A 53 -1.42 9.12 2.74
N ILE A 54 -0.27 9.05 3.41
CA ILE A 54 0.27 7.81 3.96
C ILE A 54 -0.05 7.86 5.45
N HIS A 55 -0.79 6.88 5.95
CA HIS A 55 -1.30 6.89 7.33
C HIS A 55 -0.30 6.34 8.34
N GLY A 56 0.95 6.77 8.21
CA GLY A 56 2.01 6.38 9.12
C GLY A 56 2.74 5.10 8.66
N LEU A 57 4.04 5.07 8.99
CA LEU A 57 4.89 3.91 8.76
C LEU A 57 5.72 3.68 10.00
N THR A 58 5.73 2.45 10.49
CA THR A 58 6.57 2.06 11.61
C THR A 58 7.52 0.96 11.13
N PHE A 59 8.82 1.24 11.21
CA PHE A 59 9.86 0.31 10.79
C PHE A 59 10.26 -0.52 12.01
N THR A 60 9.94 -1.82 12.01
CA THR A 60 10.12 -2.67 13.18
C THR A 60 11.37 -3.52 13.13
N GLN A 61 11.89 -3.79 11.93
CA GLN A 61 13.04 -4.66 11.73
C GLN A 61 13.89 -4.18 10.57
N PRO A 62 15.21 -4.31 10.66
CA PRO A 62 16.08 -4.06 9.51
C PRO A 62 15.92 -5.16 8.46
N VAL A 63 16.05 -4.78 7.19
CA VAL A 63 16.06 -5.71 6.06
C VAL A 63 17.45 -5.73 5.48
N GLU A 64 17.99 -6.91 5.25
CA GLU A 64 19.38 -7.10 4.84
C GLU A 64 19.54 -7.15 3.33
N ALA A 65 20.73 -6.86 2.85
CA ALA A 65 21.08 -7.02 1.45
C ALA A 65 20.89 -8.48 1.03
N GLY A 66 20.35 -8.70 -0.16
CA GLY A 66 20.10 -10.04 -0.69
C GLY A 66 18.77 -10.64 -0.28
N GLU A 67 18.07 -10.02 0.67
CA GLU A 67 16.73 -10.47 1.03
C GLU A 67 15.70 -9.99 0.02
N ILE A 68 14.59 -10.70 -0.08
CA ILE A 68 13.47 -10.32 -0.94
C ILE A 68 12.42 -9.62 -0.09
N ALA A 69 12.16 -8.36 -0.40
CA ALA A 69 11.11 -7.58 0.23
C ALA A 69 9.80 -7.84 -0.54
N CYS A 70 8.87 -8.55 0.08
CA CYS A 70 7.61 -8.95 -0.55
C CYS A 70 6.48 -8.05 -0.08
N PHE A 71 6.06 -7.14 -0.94
CA PHE A 71 4.92 -6.26 -0.65
C PHE A 71 3.64 -6.87 -1.17
N GLU A 72 2.59 -6.78 -0.36
CA GLU A 72 1.25 -7.14 -0.76
C GLU A 72 0.34 -5.94 -0.51
N SER A 73 -0.58 -5.71 -1.45
CA SER A 73 -1.49 -4.57 -1.34
C SER A 73 -2.90 -4.95 -1.79
N LYS A 74 -3.90 -4.31 -1.19
CA LYS A 74 -5.29 -4.48 -1.60
C LYS A 74 -6.12 -3.27 -1.21
N ILE A 75 -7.12 -2.96 -2.02
CA ILE A 75 -8.08 -1.90 -1.73
C ILE A 75 -8.98 -2.41 -0.60
N ILE A 76 -9.06 -1.67 0.50
CA ILE A 76 -9.78 -2.12 1.69
C ILE A 76 -10.94 -1.18 2.09
N LYS A 77 -10.99 0.00 1.51
CA LYS A 77 -12.05 0.97 1.78
C LYS A 77 -12.23 1.87 0.57
N THR A 78 -13.48 2.21 0.27
CA THR A 78 -13.79 3.17 -0.79
C THR A 78 -14.66 4.29 -0.21
N GLY A 79 -14.26 5.54 -0.44
CA GLY A 79 -15.10 6.70 -0.23
C GLY A 79 -15.80 7.08 -1.54
N LYS A 80 -16.34 8.27 -1.61
CA LYS A 80 -16.98 8.75 -2.84
C LYS A 80 -15.95 9.02 -3.95
N THR A 81 -14.83 9.64 -3.58
CA THR A 81 -13.74 10.01 -4.51
C THR A 81 -12.44 9.29 -4.19
N SER A 82 -12.36 8.60 -3.06
CA SER A 82 -11.12 8.06 -2.51
C SER A 82 -11.10 6.54 -2.48
N LEU A 83 -9.88 6.00 -2.43
CA LEU A 83 -9.60 4.60 -2.16
C LEU A 83 -8.59 4.55 -1.03
N THR A 84 -8.80 3.65 -0.07
CA THR A 84 -7.79 3.35 0.94
C THR A 84 -7.24 1.97 0.67
N VAL A 85 -5.92 1.90 0.53
CA VAL A 85 -5.21 0.66 0.22
C VAL A 85 -4.43 0.22 1.44
N TYR A 86 -4.57 -1.04 1.82
CA TYR A 86 -3.73 -1.68 2.83
C TYR A 86 -2.50 -2.26 2.14
N VAL A 87 -1.33 -1.99 2.71
CA VAL A 87 -0.05 -2.50 2.20
C VAL A 87 0.72 -3.12 3.35
N ARG A 88 1.31 -4.28 3.11
CA ARG A 88 2.22 -4.90 4.07
C ARG A 88 3.48 -5.38 3.38
N LEU A 89 4.58 -5.34 4.11
CA LEU A 89 5.87 -5.88 3.69
C LEU A 89 6.21 -7.08 4.56
N ARG A 90 6.52 -8.18 3.92
CA ARG A 90 7.11 -9.35 4.57
C ARG A 90 8.46 -9.61 3.94
N VAL A 91 9.42 -10.01 4.74
CA VAL A 91 10.73 -10.40 4.25
C VAL A 91 10.71 -11.90 4.06
N GLN A 92 10.79 -12.34 2.80
CA GLN A 92 10.75 -13.75 2.43
C GLN A 92 9.50 -14.44 2.98
N GLU A 93 9.65 -15.50 3.78
CA GLU A 93 8.54 -16.32 4.26
C GLU A 93 8.12 -16.01 5.70
N GLU A 94 8.56 -14.87 6.26
CA GLU A 94 8.17 -14.50 7.62
C GLU A 94 6.66 -14.29 7.71
N GLU A 95 6.04 -14.79 8.78
CA GLU A 95 4.61 -14.67 8.98
C GLU A 95 4.20 -13.26 9.38
N ALA A 96 4.95 -12.64 10.31
CA ALA A 96 4.65 -11.30 10.78
C ALA A 96 5.15 -10.27 9.77
N PRO A 97 4.36 -9.23 9.46
CA PRO A 97 4.84 -8.20 8.56
C PRO A 97 5.93 -7.35 9.22
N THR A 98 6.97 -7.02 8.45
CA THR A 98 8.02 -6.09 8.86
C THR A 98 7.49 -4.66 8.89
N LEU A 99 6.54 -4.37 8.01
CA LEU A 99 5.97 -3.06 7.84
C LEU A 99 4.55 -3.23 7.33
N GLU A 100 3.61 -2.46 7.86
CA GLU A 100 2.25 -2.43 7.32
C GLU A 100 1.65 -1.05 7.54
N GLY A 101 0.67 -0.72 6.71
CA GLY A 101 -0.01 0.55 6.83
C GLY A 101 -1.05 0.75 5.74
N PHE A 102 -1.56 1.97 5.69
CA PHE A 102 -2.65 2.35 4.79
C PHE A 102 -2.26 3.59 4.01
N ILE A 103 -2.71 3.66 2.76
CA ILE A 103 -2.51 4.81 1.90
C ILE A 103 -3.87 5.20 1.32
N THR A 104 -4.17 6.49 1.35
CA THR A 104 -5.37 7.03 0.69
C THR A 104 -5.00 7.67 -0.63
N PHE A 105 -5.66 7.23 -1.68
CA PHE A 105 -5.59 7.80 -3.02
C PHE A 105 -6.92 8.46 -3.35
N VAL A 106 -6.89 9.47 -4.20
CA VAL A 106 -8.09 10.17 -4.66
C VAL A 106 -8.16 10.11 -6.17
N ASN A 107 -9.36 9.86 -6.68
CA ASN A 107 -9.68 9.90 -8.10
C ASN A 107 -9.87 11.37 -8.51
N VAL A 108 -9.07 11.84 -9.47
CA VAL A 108 -9.11 13.24 -9.91
C VAL A 108 -9.38 13.33 -11.41
N ASP A 109 -9.95 14.46 -11.83
CA ASP A 109 -10.16 14.78 -13.24
C ASP A 109 -8.89 15.41 -13.85
N GLU A 110 -8.98 15.83 -15.11
CA GLU A 110 -7.85 16.41 -15.83
C GLU A 110 -7.32 17.71 -15.20
N LEU A 111 -8.16 18.38 -14.42
CA LEU A 111 -7.78 19.61 -13.74
C LEU A 111 -7.31 19.35 -12.30
N GLY A 112 -7.20 18.09 -11.90
CA GLY A 112 -6.76 17.71 -10.57
C GLY A 112 -7.85 17.81 -9.50
N ARG A 113 -9.09 17.95 -9.89
CA ARG A 113 -10.22 18.03 -8.95
C ARG A 113 -10.76 16.64 -8.63
N ALA A 114 -11.09 16.41 -7.36
CA ALA A 114 -11.67 15.15 -6.93
C ALA A 114 -12.97 14.87 -7.68
N GLN A 115 -13.13 13.64 -8.15
CA GLN A 115 -14.33 13.20 -8.84
C GLN A 115 -14.78 11.83 -8.35
N PRO A 116 -16.11 11.56 -8.33
CA PRO A 116 -16.62 10.27 -7.91
C PRO A 116 -16.12 9.14 -8.82
N HIS A 117 -15.83 7.98 -8.22
CA HIS A 117 -15.37 6.82 -9.00
C HIS A 117 -16.44 5.74 -9.14
N GLY A 118 -17.52 5.81 -8.35
CA GLY A 118 -18.62 4.85 -8.45
C GLY A 118 -18.30 3.43 -8.01
N LEU A 119 -17.12 3.20 -7.43
CA LEU A 119 -16.72 1.86 -7.00
C LEU A 119 -17.33 1.52 -5.66
N LYS A 120 -17.79 0.26 -5.54
CA LYS A 120 -18.34 -0.27 -4.30
C LYS A 120 -17.58 -1.54 -3.94
N LEU A 121 -17.18 -1.63 -2.68
CA LEU A 121 -16.41 -2.73 -2.16
C LEU A 121 -17.31 -3.70 -1.41
N VAL A 122 -17.16 -4.98 -1.71
CA VAL A 122 -17.88 -6.06 -1.02
C VAL A 122 -16.85 -6.85 -0.21
N LEU A 123 -17.01 -6.87 1.10
CA LEU A 123 -16.09 -7.54 2.02
C LEU A 123 -16.72 -8.86 2.47
N THR A 124 -15.99 -9.96 2.33
CA THR A 124 -16.49 -11.29 2.71
C THR A 124 -15.60 -12.01 3.72
N SER A 125 -14.28 -11.75 3.74
CA SER A 125 -13.38 -12.41 4.68
C SER A 125 -13.32 -11.65 6.01
N GLU A 126 -13.03 -12.38 7.09
CA GLU A 126 -12.84 -11.78 8.41
C GLU A 126 -11.68 -10.80 8.41
N GLU A 127 -10.59 -11.16 7.72
CA GLU A 127 -9.42 -10.30 7.63
C GLU A 127 -9.76 -8.96 6.97
N ASP A 128 -10.46 -9.00 5.85
CA ASP A 128 -10.81 -7.78 5.11
C ASP A 128 -11.78 -6.91 5.90
N ILE A 129 -12.75 -7.52 6.59
CA ILE A 129 -13.68 -6.79 7.46
C ILE A 129 -12.92 -6.09 8.57
N LYS A 130 -11.97 -6.78 9.20
CA LYS A 130 -11.16 -6.22 10.27
C LYS A 130 -10.30 -5.06 9.77
N LEU A 131 -9.63 -5.23 8.62
CA LEU A 131 -8.82 -4.18 8.02
C LEU A 131 -9.66 -2.97 7.64
N HIS A 132 -10.86 -3.22 7.12
CA HIS A 132 -11.79 -2.14 6.79
C HIS A 132 -12.17 -1.34 8.03
N GLN A 133 -12.44 -2.01 9.15
CA GLN A 133 -12.76 -1.33 10.40
C GLN A 133 -11.61 -0.47 10.90
N ILE A 134 -10.38 -0.96 10.78
CA ILE A 134 -9.19 -0.16 11.10
C ILE A 134 -9.13 1.06 10.19
N ALA A 135 -9.39 0.87 8.90
CA ALA A 135 -9.37 1.97 7.93
C ALA A 135 -10.43 3.04 8.23
N LEU A 136 -11.59 2.65 8.77
CA LEU A 136 -12.62 3.60 9.16
C LEU A 136 -12.20 4.53 10.30
N GLU A 137 -11.24 4.10 11.12
CA GLU A 137 -10.73 4.89 12.25
C GLU A 137 -9.56 5.81 11.86
N LEU A 138 -9.10 5.75 10.61
CA LEU A 138 -8.00 6.59 10.14
C LEU A 138 -8.46 8.02 9.91
N ASP A 139 -7.57 8.96 10.19
CA ASP A 139 -7.83 10.39 9.99
C ASP A 139 -7.87 10.79 8.51
#